data_d99453b7d363f10cc42aa98924375122
#
_entry.id   d99453b7d363f10cc42aa98924375122
#
_cell.length_a   1.000
_cell.length_b   1.000
_cell.length_c   1.000
_cell.angle_alpha   90.00
_cell.angle_beta   90.00
_cell.angle_gamma   90.00
#
_symmetry.space_group_name_H-M   'P 1'
#
loop_
_entity.id
_entity.type
_entity.pdbx_description
1 polymer ?
#
loop_
_entity_poly.entity_id
_entity_poly.type
_entity_poly.pdbx_seq_one_letter_code
_entity_poly.pdbx_strand_id
1 'polypeptide(L)'
;MIQLGYFTIDTADLDKARAFYGAVFGWTFDEASSHPTYAHVADSDPPFGFTKVERARDFPHLYFQVDDVDALCKRVTELGGHAAVPSDSKSGRTAVVKDDQGVSFSLWRPAPGL
;
A
#
# COMPACT_ATOMS: atom_id res chain seq x y z
N MET A 1 -14.16 12.63 0.30
CA MET A 1 -14.37 11.38 -0.45
C MET A 1 -13.20 10.45 -0.23
N ILE A 2 -13.46 9.18 0.06
CA ILE A 2 -12.42 8.17 0.21
C ILE A 2 -11.92 7.79 -1.18
N GLN A 3 -10.62 7.72 -1.34
CA GLN A 3 -9.99 7.44 -2.64
C GLN A 3 -8.81 6.49 -2.49
N LEU A 4 -8.42 5.85 -3.58
CA LEU A 4 -7.20 5.06 -3.60
C LEU A 4 -6.02 6.01 -3.46
N GLY A 5 -5.29 5.90 -2.35
CA GLY A 5 -4.18 6.80 -2.06
C GLY A 5 -2.82 6.20 -2.35
N TYR A 6 -2.74 4.86 -2.44
CA TYR A 6 -1.46 4.16 -2.56
C TYR A 6 -1.71 2.69 -2.83
N PHE A 7 -0.77 2.02 -3.50
CA PHE A 7 -0.81 0.56 -3.60
C PHE A 7 0.62 0.01 -3.74
N THR A 8 0.78 -1.28 -3.49
CA THR A 8 2.07 -1.96 -3.67
C THR A 8 1.87 -3.21 -4.51
N ILE A 9 2.88 -3.52 -5.31
CA ILE A 9 2.94 -4.76 -6.08
C ILE A 9 4.01 -5.63 -5.43
N ASP A 10 3.68 -6.88 -5.14
CA ASP A 10 4.62 -7.82 -4.56
C ASP A 10 5.60 -8.31 -5.62
N THR A 11 6.85 -8.48 -5.23
CA THR A 11 7.87 -9.11 -6.07
C THR A 11 8.85 -9.91 -5.21
N ALA A 12 9.35 -11.01 -5.75
CA ALA A 12 10.38 -11.78 -5.08
C ALA A 12 11.78 -11.20 -5.29
N ASP A 13 11.96 -10.34 -6.31
CA ASP A 13 13.25 -9.77 -6.68
C ASP A 13 13.09 -8.34 -7.17
N LEU A 14 13.48 -7.37 -6.34
CA LEU A 14 13.31 -5.95 -6.68
C LEU A 14 14.14 -5.53 -7.89
N ASP A 15 15.36 -6.03 -8.05
CA ASP A 15 16.21 -5.66 -9.18
C ASP A 15 15.58 -6.12 -10.50
N LYS A 16 15.05 -7.32 -10.51
CA LYS A 16 14.34 -7.84 -11.69
C LYS A 16 13.06 -7.05 -11.98
N ALA A 17 12.31 -6.67 -10.94
CA ALA A 17 11.11 -5.85 -11.11
C ALA A 17 11.45 -4.48 -11.69
N ARG A 18 12.48 -3.81 -11.15
CA ARG A 18 12.94 -2.52 -11.68
C ARG A 18 13.33 -2.62 -13.15
N ALA A 19 14.09 -3.64 -13.52
CA ALA A 19 14.54 -3.85 -14.89
C ALA A 19 13.34 -4.11 -15.83
N PHE A 20 12.44 -4.99 -15.42
CA PHE A 20 11.29 -5.36 -16.24
C PHE A 20 10.36 -4.18 -16.47
N TYR A 21 9.89 -3.55 -15.41
CA TYR A 21 8.92 -2.48 -15.51
C TYR A 21 9.53 -1.19 -16.07
N GLY A 22 10.79 -0.95 -15.79
CA GLY A 22 11.53 0.15 -16.41
C GLY A 22 11.63 -0.01 -17.93
N ALA A 23 11.89 -1.23 -18.40
CA ALA A 23 11.98 -1.51 -19.84
C ALA A 23 10.60 -1.48 -20.52
N VAL A 24 9.56 -2.03 -19.88
CA VAL A 24 8.23 -2.14 -20.48
C VAL A 24 7.50 -0.79 -20.49
N PHE A 25 7.53 -0.07 -19.37
CA PHE A 25 6.73 1.13 -19.17
C PHE A 25 7.55 2.43 -19.09
N GLY A 26 8.87 2.32 -19.04
CA GLY A 26 9.71 3.50 -18.88
C GLY A 26 9.68 4.08 -17.47
N TRP A 27 9.22 3.32 -16.49
CA TRP A 27 9.17 3.79 -15.10
C TRP A 27 10.56 3.98 -14.54
N THR A 28 10.72 5.03 -13.75
CA THR A 28 11.93 5.29 -12.96
C THR A 28 11.58 5.15 -11.47
N PHE A 29 12.61 5.06 -10.64
CA PHE A 29 12.43 4.79 -9.21
C PHE A 29 13.06 5.89 -8.39
N ASP A 30 12.36 6.30 -7.32
CA ASP A 30 12.83 7.34 -6.41
C ASP A 30 13.67 6.70 -5.31
N GLU A 31 15.00 6.88 -5.38
CA GLU A 31 15.92 6.27 -4.43
C GLU A 31 15.74 6.79 -3.01
N ALA A 32 15.35 8.05 -2.84
CA ALA A 32 15.12 8.63 -1.52
C ALA A 32 13.96 7.95 -0.76
N SER A 33 12.97 7.43 -1.51
CA SER A 33 11.81 6.73 -0.97
C SER A 33 11.93 5.21 -1.07
N SER A 34 13.07 4.71 -1.53
CA SER A 34 13.31 3.28 -1.69
C SER A 34 14.26 2.76 -0.62
N HIS A 35 14.21 1.45 -0.34
CA HIS A 35 15.12 0.77 0.58
C HIS A 35 15.23 -0.70 0.16
N PRO A 36 16.06 -1.53 0.83
CA PRO A 36 16.34 -2.91 0.35
C PRO A 36 15.14 -3.81 0.12
N THR A 37 13.99 -3.54 0.75
CA THR A 37 12.79 -4.37 0.58
C THR A 37 11.65 -3.63 -0.11
N TYR A 38 11.90 -2.41 -0.63
CA TYR A 38 10.87 -1.60 -1.26
C TYR A 38 11.46 -0.68 -2.32
N ALA A 39 10.87 -0.68 -3.51
CA ALA A 39 11.25 0.24 -4.59
C ALA A 39 10.05 1.13 -4.93
N HIS A 40 10.21 2.45 -4.75
CA HIS A 40 9.15 3.43 -5.00
C HIS A 40 9.21 3.93 -6.44
N VAL A 41 8.08 3.88 -7.13
CA VAL A 41 7.98 4.38 -8.51
C VAL A 41 7.91 5.91 -8.47
N ALA A 42 8.75 6.57 -9.25
CA ALA A 42 8.81 8.03 -9.31
C ALA A 42 7.64 8.60 -10.12
N ASP A 43 7.15 9.76 -9.69
CA ASP A 43 6.19 10.58 -10.45
C ASP A 43 4.87 9.91 -10.78
N SER A 44 4.41 8.96 -9.95
CA SER A 44 3.12 8.30 -10.17
C SER A 44 2.00 8.95 -9.36
N ASP A 45 0.77 8.84 -9.86
CA ASP A 45 -0.44 9.30 -9.19
C ASP A 45 -1.57 8.30 -9.49
N PRO A 46 -2.04 7.53 -8.50
CA PRO A 46 -1.58 7.53 -7.09
C PRO A 46 -0.15 7.00 -6.95
N PRO A 47 0.55 7.36 -5.87
CA PRO A 47 1.87 6.80 -5.61
C PRO A 47 1.80 5.30 -5.39
N PHE A 48 2.83 4.58 -5.83
CA PHE A 48 2.92 3.14 -5.58
C PHE A 48 4.37 2.67 -5.67
N GLY A 49 4.58 1.43 -5.26
CA GLY A 49 5.90 0.83 -5.31
C GLY A 49 5.82 -0.69 -5.29
N PHE A 50 7.00 -1.30 -5.28
CA PHE A 50 7.16 -2.75 -5.26
C PHE A 50 7.70 -3.17 -3.90
N THR A 51 7.08 -4.16 -3.28
CA THR A 51 7.52 -4.70 -2.00
C THR A 51 8.12 -6.08 -2.21
N LYS A 52 9.33 -6.28 -1.67
CA LYS A 52 9.99 -7.58 -1.73
C LYS A 52 9.35 -8.52 -0.73
N VAL A 53 8.91 -9.68 -1.20
CA VAL A 53 8.28 -10.74 -0.41
C VAL A 53 8.83 -12.09 -0.86
N GLU A 54 8.67 -13.12 -0.03
CA GLU A 54 9.09 -14.48 -0.43
C GLU A 54 8.20 -15.04 -1.53
N ARG A 55 6.91 -14.78 -1.45
CA ARG A 55 5.93 -15.26 -2.43
C ARG A 55 5.01 -14.13 -2.82
N ALA A 56 5.11 -13.69 -4.08
CA ALA A 56 4.28 -12.62 -4.61
C ALA A 56 2.82 -13.06 -4.74
N ARG A 57 1.90 -12.15 -4.40
CA ARG A 57 0.46 -12.33 -4.64
C ARG A 57 0.14 -11.92 -6.07
N ASP A 58 -0.98 -12.43 -6.57
CA ASP A 58 -1.40 -12.16 -7.96
C ASP A 58 -1.97 -10.75 -8.15
N PHE A 59 -2.26 -10.03 -7.06
CA PHE A 59 -2.90 -8.72 -7.12
C PHE A 59 -2.21 -7.74 -6.16
N PRO A 60 -2.28 -6.43 -6.44
CA PRO A 60 -1.64 -5.43 -5.59
C PRO A 60 -2.35 -5.27 -4.24
N HIS A 61 -1.61 -4.79 -3.24
CA HIS A 61 -2.17 -4.39 -1.97
C HIS A 61 -2.61 -2.93 -2.04
N LEU A 62 -3.88 -2.66 -1.79
CA LEU A 62 -4.48 -1.34 -1.94
C LEU A 62 -4.57 -0.61 -0.61
N TYR A 63 -4.22 0.68 -0.61
CA TYR A 63 -4.35 1.58 0.53
C TYR A 63 -5.36 2.66 0.19
N PHE A 64 -6.48 2.69 0.89
CA PHE A 64 -7.48 3.74 0.71
C PHE A 64 -7.23 4.85 1.71
N GLN A 65 -7.13 6.07 1.21
CA GLN A 65 -6.88 7.24 2.04
C GLN A 65 -8.16 7.64 2.76
N VAL A 66 -8.08 7.76 4.10
CA VAL A 66 -9.21 8.08 4.96
C VAL A 66 -8.81 9.13 6.00
N ASP A 67 -9.79 9.80 6.59
CA ASP A 67 -9.53 10.82 7.62
C ASP A 67 -9.37 10.22 9.01
N ASP A 68 -10.09 9.14 9.31
CA ASP A 68 -10.10 8.53 10.64
C ASP A 68 -10.04 7.01 10.52
N VAL A 69 -8.82 6.47 10.65
CA VAL A 69 -8.57 5.04 10.54
C VAL A 69 -9.30 4.27 11.64
N ASP A 70 -9.25 4.76 12.88
CA ASP A 70 -9.84 4.04 14.02
C ASP A 70 -11.37 3.94 13.89
N ALA A 71 -12.02 5.03 13.49
CA ALA A 71 -13.47 5.03 13.30
C ALA A 71 -13.90 4.06 12.21
N LEU A 72 -13.14 4.00 11.11
CA LEU A 72 -13.47 3.07 10.03
C LEU A 72 -13.16 1.62 10.38
N CYS A 73 -12.11 1.35 11.15
CA CYS A 73 -11.85 0.00 11.67
C CYS A 73 -13.04 -0.51 12.49
N LYS A 74 -13.58 0.34 13.35
CA LYS A 74 -14.77 0.02 14.12
C LYS A 74 -15.97 -0.27 13.21
N ARG A 75 -16.15 0.57 12.19
CA ARG A 75 -17.26 0.39 11.25
C ARG A 75 -17.12 -0.89 10.43
N VAL A 76 -15.91 -1.22 10.00
CA VAL A 76 -15.63 -2.48 9.30
C VAL A 76 -16.05 -3.68 10.15
N THR A 77 -15.69 -3.67 11.43
CA THR A 77 -16.04 -4.75 12.35
C THR A 77 -17.56 -4.83 12.56
N GLU A 78 -18.22 -3.71 12.70
CA GLU A 78 -19.69 -3.65 12.84
C GLU A 78 -20.42 -4.24 11.63
N LEU A 79 -19.82 -4.12 10.45
CA LEU A 79 -20.40 -4.59 9.19
C LEU A 79 -20.00 -6.02 8.84
N GLY A 80 -19.35 -6.73 9.75
CA GLY A 80 -19.01 -8.13 9.55
C GLY A 80 -17.61 -8.40 9.00
N GLY A 81 -16.80 -7.35 8.82
CA GLY A 81 -15.41 -7.49 8.42
C GLY A 81 -14.49 -7.68 9.62
N HIS A 82 -13.19 -7.58 9.36
CA HIS A 82 -12.16 -7.66 10.40
C HIS A 82 -11.19 -6.49 10.28
N ALA A 83 -10.68 -6.02 11.40
CA ALA A 83 -9.70 -4.95 11.41
C ALA A 83 -8.55 -5.31 12.35
N ALA A 84 -7.32 -5.18 11.85
CA ALA A 84 -6.14 -5.25 12.69
C ALA A 84 -6.05 -3.98 13.54
N VAL A 85 -5.24 -4.03 14.59
CA VAL A 85 -4.99 -2.85 15.43
C VAL A 85 -4.25 -1.81 14.59
N PRO A 86 -4.74 -0.55 14.51
CA PRO A 86 -4.03 0.50 13.77
C PRO A 86 -2.64 0.75 14.33
N SER A 87 -1.72 1.11 13.46
CA SER A 87 -0.33 1.43 13.84
C SER A 87 0.14 2.68 13.13
N ASP A 88 1.14 3.33 13.71
CA ASP A 88 1.73 4.55 13.18
C ASP A 88 3.12 4.26 12.60
N SER A 89 3.45 4.96 11.52
CA SER A 89 4.76 4.92 10.88
C SER A 89 5.10 6.31 10.35
N LYS A 90 6.25 6.44 9.68
CA LYS A 90 6.64 7.71 9.05
C LYS A 90 5.65 8.15 7.97
N SER A 91 4.99 7.21 7.30
CA SER A 91 4.04 7.53 6.25
C SER A 91 2.64 7.86 6.76
N GLY A 92 2.34 7.56 8.02
CA GLY A 92 1.06 7.86 8.62
C GLY A 92 0.51 6.73 9.47
N ARG A 93 -0.81 6.73 9.65
CA ARG A 93 -1.50 5.71 10.42
C ARG A 93 -2.22 4.75 9.49
N THR A 94 -1.99 3.45 9.69
CA THR A 94 -2.58 2.41 8.84
C THR A 94 -3.22 1.30 9.66
N ALA A 95 -4.14 0.61 9.01
CA ALA A 95 -4.67 -0.65 9.53
C ALA A 95 -5.02 -1.56 8.36
N VAL A 96 -4.59 -2.80 8.42
CA VAL A 96 -5.05 -3.82 7.48
C VAL A 96 -6.44 -4.26 7.91
N VAL A 97 -7.36 -4.29 6.96
CA VAL A 97 -8.74 -4.73 7.20
C VAL A 97 -9.14 -5.78 6.18
N LYS A 98 -10.23 -6.47 6.46
CA LYS A 98 -10.85 -7.39 5.51
C LYS A 98 -12.33 -7.06 5.42
N ASP A 99 -12.88 -7.16 4.21
CA ASP A 99 -14.33 -7.02 4.06
C ASP A 99 -15.04 -8.26 4.62
N ASP A 100 -16.36 -8.31 4.50
CA ASP A 100 -17.17 -9.41 5.02
C ASP A 100 -17.03 -10.72 4.24
N GLN A 101 -16.24 -10.72 3.19
CA GLN A 101 -15.92 -11.91 2.39
C GLN A 101 -14.44 -12.29 2.44
N GLY A 102 -13.67 -11.60 3.29
CA GLY A 102 -12.26 -11.92 3.53
C GLY A 102 -11.26 -11.25 2.58
N VAL A 103 -11.69 -10.28 1.78
CA VAL A 103 -10.78 -9.56 0.89
C VAL A 103 -10.04 -8.48 1.67
N SER A 104 -8.70 -8.51 1.60
CA SER A 104 -7.84 -7.60 2.37
C SER A 104 -7.53 -6.31 1.62
N PHE A 105 -7.49 -5.23 2.36
CA PHE A 105 -6.98 -3.94 1.93
C PHE A 105 -6.54 -3.15 3.16
N SER A 106 -5.97 -1.96 2.96
CA SER A 106 -5.57 -1.12 4.09
C SER A 106 -6.28 0.21 4.08
N LEU A 107 -6.52 0.73 5.28
CA LEU A 107 -6.95 2.11 5.51
C LEU A 107 -5.70 2.92 5.88
N TRP A 108 -5.62 4.14 5.38
CA TRP A 108 -4.42 4.96 5.56
C TRP A 108 -4.79 6.43 5.74
N ARG A 109 -4.31 7.00 6.84
CA ARG A 109 -4.31 8.45 7.02
C ARG A 109 -2.87 8.93 6.84
N PRO A 110 -2.57 9.65 5.76
CA PRO A 110 -1.20 10.12 5.51
C PRO A 110 -0.66 10.97 6.65
N ALA A 111 0.63 10.84 6.92
CA ALA A 111 1.31 11.75 7.82
C ALA A 111 1.34 13.17 7.22
N PRO A 112 1.45 14.22 8.05
CA PRO A 112 1.55 15.58 7.53
C PRO A 112 2.67 15.70 6.51
N GLY A 113 2.37 16.29 5.35
CA GLY A 113 3.32 16.46 4.26
C GLY A 113 3.39 15.31 3.26
N LEU A 114 2.58 14.29 3.44
CA LEU A 114 2.51 13.18 2.49
C LEU A 114 1.23 13.20 1.66
#